data_338e8fb2391443a79bb3bcdb5f7b830b
#
_entry.id   338e8fb2391443a79bb3bcdb5f7b830b
#
_cell.length_a   1.000
_cell.length_b   1.000
_cell.length_c   1.000
_cell.angle_alpha   90.00
_cell.angle_beta   90.00
_cell.angle_gamma   90.00
#
_symmetry.space_group_name_H-M   'P 1'
#
loop_
_entity.id
_entity.type
_entity.pdbx_description
1 polymer ?
#
loop_
_entity_poly.entity_id
_entity_poly.type
_entity_poly.pdbx_seq_one_letter_code
_entity_poly.pdbx_strand_id
1 'polypeptide(L)'
;MKKFDFEAKKTGTASDPLPAGGYVAKIVNALIKTYDWGEVLVISFDVDEGEYKDFFRQQFKNSPFEDKKWKGNIRVTVPDKSNQWYESQLKRFGNLIACLEESNDGYHWDWDEAALKGKRVGVLFREREWAYNGNTGWTTEACSILSVQDVKDGKFKVPKAKALPASQKPASVDSNADFEVIDDGDDNDLPF
;
A
#
# COMPACT_ATOMS: atom_id res chain seq x y z
N MET A 1 -16.05 -10.62 -41.67
CA MET A 1 -15.81 -9.91 -40.41
C MET A 1 -16.18 -8.45 -40.62
N LYS A 2 -17.14 -7.90 -39.87
CA LYS A 2 -17.53 -6.49 -40.00
C LYS A 2 -16.45 -5.61 -39.40
N LYS A 3 -16.02 -4.57 -40.14
CA LYS A 3 -15.11 -3.55 -39.61
C LYS A 3 -15.83 -2.72 -38.57
N PHE A 4 -15.21 -2.57 -37.39
CA PHE A 4 -15.64 -1.63 -36.35
C PHE A 4 -14.68 -0.44 -36.40
N ASP A 5 -15.25 0.74 -36.29
CA ASP A 5 -14.48 1.97 -36.08
C ASP A 5 -14.19 2.06 -34.58
N PHE A 6 -12.94 1.77 -34.15
CA PHE A 6 -12.54 1.90 -32.77
C PHE A 6 -11.12 2.47 -32.68
N GLU A 7 -10.93 3.42 -31.79
CA GLU A 7 -9.59 3.82 -31.39
C GLU A 7 -9.03 2.79 -30.43
N ALA A 8 -7.94 2.14 -30.84
CA ALA A 8 -7.19 1.25 -29.96
C ALA A 8 -6.46 2.10 -28.89
N LYS A 9 -7.15 2.38 -27.80
CA LYS A 9 -6.50 2.89 -26.59
C LYS A 9 -5.91 1.69 -25.83
N LYS A 10 -4.62 1.75 -25.49
CA LYS A 10 -4.07 0.92 -24.40
C LYS A 10 -4.82 1.33 -23.14
N THR A 11 -5.92 0.70 -22.87
CA THR A 11 -6.50 0.73 -21.53
C THR A 11 -5.60 -0.13 -20.67
N GLY A 12 -4.83 0.51 -19.76
CA GLY A 12 -4.32 -0.24 -18.62
C GLY A 12 -5.52 -1.01 -18.05
N THR A 13 -5.42 -2.32 -18.01
CA THR A 13 -6.51 -3.13 -17.49
C THR A 13 -6.73 -2.69 -16.04
N ALA A 14 -7.98 -2.60 -15.59
CA ALA A 14 -8.31 -2.24 -14.20
C ALA A 14 -7.66 -3.16 -13.14
N SER A 15 -6.89 -4.13 -13.58
CA SER A 15 -6.11 -5.08 -12.80
C SER A 15 -4.63 -4.71 -12.63
N ASP A 16 -4.08 -3.81 -13.46
CA ASP A 16 -2.67 -3.46 -13.37
C ASP A 16 -2.42 -2.64 -12.09
N PRO A 17 -1.38 -2.99 -11.29
CA PRO A 17 -1.04 -2.21 -10.11
C PRO A 17 -0.55 -0.82 -10.50
N LEU A 18 -0.77 0.17 -9.62
CA LEU A 18 -0.17 1.48 -9.75
C LEU A 18 1.37 1.32 -9.79
N PRO A 19 2.10 1.87 -10.77
CA PRO A 19 3.55 1.74 -10.82
C PRO A 19 4.24 2.22 -9.54
N ALA A 20 5.41 1.66 -9.21
CA ALA A 20 6.21 2.16 -8.10
C ALA A 20 6.68 3.59 -8.38
N GLY A 21 6.55 4.48 -7.39
CA GLY A 21 6.85 5.91 -7.54
C GLY A 21 6.15 6.78 -6.52
N GLY A 22 6.36 8.08 -6.61
CA GLY A 22 5.70 9.08 -5.77
C GLY A 22 4.48 9.67 -6.47
N TYR A 23 3.38 9.77 -5.76
CA TYR A 23 2.11 10.31 -6.28
C TYR A 23 1.54 11.35 -5.34
N VAL A 24 1.02 12.42 -5.91
CA VAL A 24 0.18 13.37 -5.16
C VAL A 24 -1.17 12.74 -4.93
N ALA A 25 -1.56 12.63 -3.68
CA ALA A 25 -2.79 12.00 -3.27
C ALA A 25 -3.67 12.94 -2.46
N LYS A 26 -4.97 12.69 -2.50
CA LYS A 26 -5.98 13.35 -1.67
C LYS A 26 -6.59 12.35 -0.71
N ILE A 27 -6.61 12.70 0.56
CA ILE A 27 -7.19 11.86 1.61
C ILE A 27 -8.71 11.85 1.47
N VAL A 28 -9.29 10.66 1.35
CA VAL A 28 -10.74 10.45 1.24
C VAL A 28 -11.36 10.12 2.58
N ASN A 29 -10.60 9.47 3.46
CA ASN A 29 -11.00 9.15 4.82
C ASN A 29 -9.79 8.87 5.70
N ALA A 30 -9.90 9.13 7.00
CA ALA A 30 -8.93 8.69 7.99
C ALA A 30 -9.69 8.23 9.24
N LEU A 31 -9.15 7.20 9.91
CA LEU A 31 -9.75 6.66 11.13
C LEU A 31 -8.69 5.98 11.99
N ILE A 32 -8.88 5.99 13.30
CA ILE A 32 -8.09 5.21 14.24
C ILE A 32 -8.69 3.82 14.37
N LYS A 33 -7.81 2.81 14.30
CA LYS A 33 -8.14 1.42 14.66
C LYS A 33 -7.35 1.02 15.88
N THR A 34 -8.04 0.57 16.90
CA THR A 34 -7.44 0.04 18.13
C THR A 34 -7.27 -1.47 18.01
N TYR A 35 -6.09 -1.94 18.34
CA TYR A 35 -5.70 -3.35 18.42
C TYR A 35 -5.14 -3.63 19.83
N ASP A 36 -5.02 -4.90 20.21
CA ASP A 36 -4.48 -5.29 21.52
C ASP A 36 -3.03 -4.76 21.74
N TRP A 37 -2.29 -4.54 20.65
CA TRP A 37 -0.91 -4.06 20.68
C TRP A 37 -0.76 -2.53 20.46
N GLY A 38 -1.84 -1.78 20.30
CA GLY A 38 -1.81 -0.33 20.12
C GLY A 38 -2.77 0.21 19.07
N GLU A 39 -2.64 1.48 18.77
CA GLU A 39 -3.50 2.18 17.82
C GLU A 39 -2.81 2.42 16.47
N VAL A 40 -3.60 2.40 15.42
CA VAL A 40 -3.14 2.61 14.04
C VAL A 40 -4.04 3.63 13.36
N LEU A 41 -3.46 4.72 12.90
CA LEU A 41 -4.11 5.65 12.00
C LEU A 41 -4.11 5.03 10.59
N VAL A 42 -5.32 4.75 10.09
CA VAL A 42 -5.54 4.24 8.73
C VAL A 42 -6.00 5.40 7.86
N ILE A 43 -5.19 5.78 6.90
CA ILE A 43 -5.48 6.85 5.94
C ILE A 43 -5.84 6.21 4.61
N SER A 44 -7.07 6.45 4.17
CA SER A 44 -7.54 6.09 2.83
C SER A 44 -7.41 7.29 1.90
N PHE A 45 -6.83 7.10 0.75
CA PHE A 45 -6.54 8.17 -0.21
C PHE A 45 -6.82 7.72 -1.64
N ASP A 46 -6.88 8.69 -2.56
CA ASP A 46 -6.86 8.45 -4.00
C ASP A 46 -5.80 9.34 -4.66
N VAL A 47 -5.33 8.97 -5.84
CA VAL A 47 -4.41 9.78 -6.62
C VAL A 47 -5.14 11.03 -7.12
N ASP A 48 -4.59 12.22 -6.84
CA ASP A 48 -5.24 13.52 -7.12
C ASP A 48 -4.78 14.17 -8.42
N GLU A 49 -3.57 13.85 -8.90
CA GLU A 49 -2.97 14.48 -10.07
C GLU A 49 -2.30 13.46 -11.00
N GLY A 50 -2.10 13.85 -12.26
CA GLY A 50 -1.35 13.10 -13.26
C GLY A 50 -2.16 12.01 -13.96
N GLU A 51 -1.43 11.13 -14.67
CA GLU A 51 -2.01 10.05 -15.49
C GLU A 51 -2.89 9.10 -14.70
N TYR A 52 -2.55 8.86 -13.43
CA TYR A 52 -3.23 7.91 -12.55
C TYR A 52 -4.29 8.55 -11.65
N LYS A 53 -4.74 9.76 -11.97
CA LYS A 53 -5.79 10.43 -11.20
C LYS A 53 -7.03 9.55 -11.04
N ASP A 54 -7.59 9.52 -9.82
CA ASP A 54 -8.76 8.70 -9.43
C ASP A 54 -8.53 7.17 -9.59
N PHE A 55 -7.29 6.70 -9.53
CA PHE A 55 -6.93 5.30 -9.77
C PHE A 55 -7.68 4.32 -8.85
N PHE A 56 -7.68 4.56 -7.54
CA PHE A 56 -8.33 3.66 -6.58
C PHE A 56 -9.84 3.73 -6.66
N ARG A 57 -10.41 4.88 -7.00
CA ARG A 57 -11.84 5.04 -7.26
C ARG A 57 -12.27 4.23 -8.48
N GLN A 58 -11.52 4.30 -9.56
CA GLN A 58 -11.79 3.51 -10.76
C GLN A 58 -11.64 2.00 -10.48
N GLN A 59 -10.58 1.61 -9.78
CA GLN A 59 -10.36 0.21 -9.38
C GLN A 59 -11.51 -0.30 -8.50
N PHE A 60 -11.98 0.49 -7.54
CA PHE A 60 -13.10 0.14 -6.67
C PHE A 60 -14.41 -0.01 -7.47
N LYS A 61 -14.71 0.91 -8.39
CA LYS A 61 -15.91 0.85 -9.24
C LYS A 61 -15.90 -0.38 -10.14
N ASN A 62 -14.76 -0.67 -10.75
CA ASN A 62 -14.59 -1.75 -11.72
C ASN A 62 -14.37 -3.13 -11.09
N SER A 63 -14.27 -3.22 -9.76
CA SER A 63 -14.14 -4.49 -9.07
C SER A 63 -15.36 -5.38 -9.32
N PRO A 64 -15.19 -6.64 -9.76
CA PRO A 64 -16.30 -7.57 -10.02
C PRO A 64 -16.86 -8.20 -8.74
N PHE A 65 -16.17 -8.00 -7.59
CA PHE A 65 -16.56 -8.61 -6.32
C PHE A 65 -17.69 -7.84 -5.66
N GLU A 66 -18.63 -8.53 -5.03
CA GLU A 66 -19.70 -7.91 -4.24
C GLU A 66 -19.13 -7.19 -3.01
N ASP A 67 -18.20 -7.83 -2.30
CA ASP A 67 -17.48 -7.25 -1.15
C ASP A 67 -16.27 -6.43 -1.63
N LYS A 68 -16.57 -5.24 -2.15
CA LYS A 68 -15.55 -4.32 -2.65
C LYS A 68 -14.73 -3.72 -1.50
N LYS A 69 -13.40 -3.75 -1.64
CA LYS A 69 -12.48 -3.15 -0.67
C LYS A 69 -11.68 -2.02 -1.30
N TRP A 70 -11.62 -0.89 -0.60
CA TRP A 70 -10.77 0.22 -1.01
C TRP A 70 -9.29 -0.16 -0.81
N LYS A 71 -8.47 -0.01 -1.85
CA LYS A 71 -7.06 -0.44 -1.83
C LYS A 71 -6.07 0.70 -1.59
N GLY A 72 -6.45 1.95 -1.83
CA GLY A 72 -5.61 3.12 -1.59
C GLY A 72 -5.49 3.46 -0.10
N ASN A 73 -4.70 2.68 0.63
CA ASN A 73 -4.55 2.85 2.08
C ASN A 73 -3.08 2.87 2.49
N ILE A 74 -2.78 3.68 3.50
CA ILE A 74 -1.55 3.58 4.28
C ILE A 74 -1.87 3.51 5.77
N ARG A 75 -1.06 2.79 6.53
CA ARG A 75 -1.20 2.59 7.96
C ARG A 75 0.00 3.17 8.69
N VAL A 76 -0.26 4.00 9.67
CA VAL A 76 0.76 4.61 10.53
C VAL A 76 0.42 4.32 11.97
N THR A 77 1.32 3.64 12.69
CA THR A 77 1.14 3.34 14.11
C THR A 77 1.17 4.64 14.91
N VAL A 78 0.19 4.84 15.78
CA VAL A 78 0.19 5.94 16.74
C VAL A 78 1.27 5.66 17.78
N PRO A 79 2.16 6.63 18.10
CA PRO A 79 3.25 6.39 19.03
C PRO A 79 2.76 6.06 20.43
N ASP A 80 3.25 4.97 21.00
CA ASP A 80 2.97 4.57 22.39
C ASP A 80 4.28 4.47 23.19
N LYS A 81 4.41 5.26 24.24
CA LYS A 81 5.59 5.33 25.10
C LYS A 81 5.91 4.01 25.80
N SER A 82 4.94 3.13 25.98
CA SER A 82 5.15 1.80 26.57
C SER A 82 5.75 0.80 25.56
N ASN A 83 5.73 1.11 24.28
CA ASN A 83 6.17 0.23 23.22
C ASN A 83 7.70 0.32 22.99
N GLN A 84 8.39 -0.81 22.88
CA GLN A 84 9.83 -0.86 22.58
C GLN A 84 10.24 -0.15 21.28
N TRP A 85 9.30 0.05 20.35
CA TRP A 85 9.52 0.72 19.06
C TRP A 85 9.07 2.19 19.07
N TYR A 86 8.84 2.78 20.24
CA TYR A 86 8.31 4.14 20.40
C TYR A 86 9.03 5.18 19.54
N GLU A 87 10.37 5.22 19.58
CA GLU A 87 11.16 6.19 18.82
C GLU A 87 10.95 6.05 17.30
N SER A 88 10.85 4.83 16.82
CA SER A 88 10.58 4.54 15.40
C SER A 88 9.14 4.95 15.00
N GLN A 89 8.17 4.67 15.87
CA GLN A 89 6.78 5.09 15.69
C GLN A 89 6.67 6.61 15.68
N LEU A 90 7.31 7.29 16.64
CA LEU A 90 7.33 8.75 16.75
C LEU A 90 7.93 9.41 15.51
N LYS A 91 9.03 8.85 15.00
CA LYS A 91 9.66 9.35 13.78
C LYS A 91 8.73 9.24 12.57
N ARG A 92 8.05 8.08 12.39
CA ARG A 92 7.13 7.88 11.26
C ARG A 92 5.88 8.74 11.38
N PHE A 93 5.32 8.86 12.57
CA PHE A 93 4.15 9.69 12.83
C PHE A 93 4.48 11.17 12.66
N GLY A 94 5.62 11.62 13.20
CA GLY A 94 6.13 12.99 13.02
C GLY A 94 6.36 13.35 11.56
N ASN A 95 6.92 12.43 10.76
CA ASN A 95 7.06 12.64 9.31
C ASN A 95 5.70 12.81 8.62
N LEU A 96 4.69 11.99 8.98
CA LEU A 96 3.33 12.15 8.45
C LEU A 96 2.80 13.54 8.72
N ILE A 97 2.88 14.01 9.98
CA ILE A 97 2.36 15.33 10.37
C ILE A 97 3.10 16.45 9.63
N ALA A 98 4.42 16.42 9.60
CA ALA A 98 5.23 17.41 8.89
C ALA A 98 4.84 17.49 7.40
N CYS A 99 4.72 16.34 6.73
CA CYS A 99 4.31 16.29 5.32
C CYS A 99 2.89 16.81 5.09
N LEU A 100 1.95 16.54 6.02
CA LEU A 100 0.59 17.06 5.95
C LEU A 100 0.54 18.58 6.09
N GLU A 101 1.26 19.13 7.08
CA GLU A 101 1.32 20.57 7.32
C GLU A 101 2.00 21.30 6.16
N GLU A 102 3.10 20.77 5.65
CA GLU A 102 3.80 21.32 4.47
C GLU A 102 2.93 21.29 3.19
N SER A 103 2.10 20.25 3.05
CA SER A 103 1.28 20.06 1.85
C SER A 103 -0.05 20.83 1.85
N ASN A 104 -0.45 21.44 2.97
CA ASN A 104 -1.74 22.10 3.13
C ASN A 104 -1.59 23.41 3.90
N ASP A 105 -1.55 24.51 3.17
CA ASP A 105 -1.35 25.86 3.73
C ASP A 105 -2.30 26.14 4.90
N GLY A 106 -1.73 26.62 6.02
CA GLY A 106 -2.46 26.98 7.23
C GLY A 106 -3.04 25.79 8.00
N TYR A 107 -2.74 24.57 7.59
CA TYR A 107 -3.15 23.39 8.34
C TYR A 107 -2.13 23.07 9.44
N HIS A 108 -2.62 22.84 10.65
CA HIS A 108 -1.87 22.33 11.78
C HIS A 108 -2.60 21.13 12.37
N TRP A 109 -1.86 20.09 12.71
CA TRP A 109 -2.41 18.88 13.30
C TRP A 109 -2.85 19.12 14.75
N ASP A 110 -4.10 18.79 15.05
CA ASP A 110 -4.75 18.99 16.36
C ASP A 110 -5.32 17.70 16.97
N TRP A 111 -4.81 16.54 16.52
CA TRP A 111 -5.25 15.21 16.97
C TRP A 111 -6.67 14.81 16.54
N ASP A 112 -7.23 15.49 15.56
CA ASP A 112 -8.49 15.13 14.91
C ASP A 112 -8.23 14.47 13.55
N GLU A 113 -8.33 13.14 13.47
CA GLU A 113 -8.16 12.41 12.23
C GLU A 113 -9.24 12.71 11.19
N ALA A 114 -10.43 13.13 11.61
CA ALA A 114 -11.50 13.49 10.68
C ALA A 114 -11.14 14.74 9.86
N ALA A 115 -10.35 15.65 10.43
CA ALA A 115 -9.85 16.85 9.76
C ALA A 115 -8.88 16.55 8.61
N LEU A 116 -8.36 15.33 8.53
CA LEU A 116 -7.51 14.89 7.41
C LEU A 116 -8.28 14.72 6.10
N LYS A 117 -9.58 14.51 6.14
CA LYS A 117 -10.39 14.33 4.94
C LYS A 117 -10.30 15.55 4.02
N GLY A 118 -9.96 15.31 2.77
CA GLY A 118 -9.79 16.36 1.75
C GLY A 118 -8.39 16.98 1.71
N LYS A 119 -7.53 16.72 2.70
CA LYS A 119 -6.14 17.18 2.69
C LYS A 119 -5.34 16.44 1.63
N ARG A 120 -4.27 17.09 1.15
CA ARG A 120 -3.34 16.54 0.16
C ARG A 120 -2.06 16.06 0.83
N VAL A 121 -1.44 15.06 0.24
CA VAL A 121 -0.17 14.51 0.71
C VAL A 121 0.51 13.77 -0.43
N GLY A 122 1.83 13.63 -0.37
CA GLY A 122 2.56 12.73 -1.24
C GLY A 122 2.55 11.31 -0.69
N VAL A 123 2.37 10.31 -1.54
CA VAL A 123 2.43 8.89 -1.15
C VAL A 123 3.44 8.19 -2.05
N LEU A 124 4.40 7.52 -1.41
CA LEU A 124 5.42 6.73 -2.10
C LEU A 124 5.03 5.27 -2.16
N PHE A 125 5.08 4.70 -3.36
CA PHE A 125 4.79 3.30 -3.63
C PHE A 125 6.05 2.53 -3.98
N ARG A 126 6.13 1.28 -3.52
CA ARG A 126 7.14 0.31 -3.92
C ARG A 126 6.50 -0.97 -4.41
N GLU A 127 7.23 -1.75 -5.19
CA GLU A 127 6.84 -3.10 -5.57
C GLU A 127 6.91 -4.04 -4.37
N ARG A 128 5.95 -4.96 -4.32
CA ARG A 128 5.86 -6.03 -3.33
C ARG A 128 5.46 -7.34 -3.99
N GLU A 129 6.24 -8.38 -3.73
CA GLU A 129 5.89 -9.75 -4.13
C GLU A 129 4.77 -10.29 -3.22
N TRP A 130 3.86 -11.04 -3.78
CA TRP A 130 2.81 -11.73 -3.05
C TRP A 130 2.75 -13.20 -3.45
N ALA A 131 2.28 -14.06 -2.52
CA ALA A 131 1.95 -15.46 -2.79
C ALA A 131 0.55 -15.76 -2.24
N TYR A 132 -0.23 -16.47 -3.03
CA TYR A 132 -1.56 -16.92 -2.65
C TYR A 132 -1.97 -18.17 -3.44
N ASN A 133 -2.41 -19.24 -2.76
CA ASN A 133 -2.83 -20.49 -3.37
C ASN A 133 -1.82 -21.04 -4.41
N GLY A 134 -0.53 -21.09 -4.06
CA GLY A 134 0.51 -21.59 -4.95
C GLY A 134 0.94 -20.65 -6.07
N ASN A 135 0.26 -19.52 -6.25
CA ASN A 135 0.63 -18.49 -7.24
C ASN A 135 1.45 -17.39 -6.59
N THR A 136 2.36 -16.80 -7.35
CA THR A 136 3.11 -15.61 -6.97
C THR A 136 2.94 -14.52 -8.00
N GLY A 137 3.15 -13.28 -7.59
CA GLY A 137 3.10 -12.13 -8.50
C GLY A 137 3.60 -10.88 -7.81
N TRP A 138 3.63 -9.79 -8.55
CA TRP A 138 4.03 -8.49 -8.07
C TRP A 138 2.84 -7.54 -8.01
N THR A 139 2.84 -6.70 -7.02
CA THR A 139 1.90 -5.58 -6.85
C THR A 139 2.67 -4.40 -6.27
N THR A 140 2.00 -3.27 -6.08
CA THR A 140 2.58 -2.14 -5.37
C THR A 140 1.85 -1.88 -4.07
N GLU A 141 2.59 -1.38 -3.08
CA GLU A 141 2.06 -0.96 -1.79
C GLU A 141 2.53 0.45 -1.44
N ALA A 142 1.67 1.23 -0.80
CA ALA A 142 2.04 2.50 -0.19
C ALA A 142 3.01 2.22 0.97
N CYS A 143 4.20 2.81 0.94
CA CYS A 143 5.27 2.51 1.89
C CYS A 143 5.76 3.72 2.69
N SER A 144 5.56 4.93 2.21
CA SER A 144 5.96 6.16 2.90
C SER A 144 5.06 7.33 2.53
N ILE A 145 5.06 8.34 3.40
CA ILE A 145 4.45 9.65 3.18
C ILE A 145 5.54 10.66 2.86
N LEU A 146 5.23 11.53 1.91
CA LEU A 146 6.05 12.64 1.43
C LEU A 146 5.23 13.93 1.47
N SER A 147 5.89 15.09 1.37
CA SER A 147 5.16 16.31 1.03
C SER A 147 4.75 16.31 -0.45
N VAL A 148 3.70 17.05 -0.78
CA VAL A 148 3.28 17.26 -2.18
C VAL A 148 4.41 17.89 -2.99
N GLN A 149 5.18 18.80 -2.38
CA GLN A 149 6.29 19.49 -3.03
C GLN A 149 7.43 18.51 -3.36
N ASP A 150 7.78 17.62 -2.44
CA ASP A 150 8.81 16.59 -2.69
C ASP A 150 8.43 15.66 -3.84
N VAL A 151 7.15 15.30 -3.96
CA VAL A 151 6.67 14.50 -5.09
C VAL A 151 6.82 15.28 -6.39
N LYS A 152 6.41 16.54 -6.43
CA LYS A 152 6.49 17.40 -7.63
C LYS A 152 7.92 17.67 -8.06
N ASP A 153 8.81 17.84 -7.10
CA ASP A 153 10.24 18.08 -7.34
C ASP A 153 11.03 16.80 -7.64
N GLY A 154 10.40 15.61 -7.51
CA GLY A 154 11.08 14.34 -7.64
C GLY A 154 12.10 14.05 -6.53
N LYS A 155 11.98 14.72 -5.37
CA LYS A 155 12.88 14.59 -4.22
C LYS A 155 12.57 13.35 -3.40
N PHE A 156 12.54 12.20 -4.04
CA PHE A 156 12.36 10.91 -3.39
C PHE A 156 13.12 9.82 -4.11
N LYS A 157 13.39 8.75 -3.40
CA LYS A 157 13.96 7.53 -3.98
C LYS A 157 12.97 6.39 -3.80
N VAL A 158 12.58 5.74 -4.89
CA VAL A 158 11.75 4.55 -4.84
C VAL A 158 12.51 3.45 -4.10
N PRO A 159 11.96 2.89 -3.00
CA PRO A 159 12.61 1.81 -2.27
C PRO A 159 12.73 0.56 -3.14
N LYS A 160 13.70 -0.29 -2.80
CA LYS A 160 13.84 -1.60 -3.44
C LYS A 160 12.54 -2.40 -3.30
N ALA A 161 12.24 -3.19 -4.32
CA ALA A 161 11.13 -4.13 -4.29
C ALA A 161 11.21 -5.04 -3.06
N LYS A 162 10.07 -5.25 -2.41
CA LYS A 162 9.95 -6.14 -1.25
C LYS A 162 9.62 -7.54 -1.73
N ALA A 163 10.66 -8.37 -1.89
CA ALA A 163 10.50 -9.79 -2.18
C ALA A 163 9.96 -10.54 -0.96
N LEU A 164 9.24 -11.64 -1.21
CA LEU A 164 8.86 -12.58 -0.17
C LEU A 164 10.08 -13.30 0.38
N PRO A 165 10.12 -13.57 1.69
CA PRO A 165 11.09 -14.50 2.26
C PRO A 165 11.01 -15.87 1.56
N ALA A 166 12.14 -16.55 1.41
CA ALA A 166 12.19 -17.86 0.77
C ALA A 166 11.20 -18.87 1.38
N SER A 167 10.98 -18.80 2.69
CA SER A 167 10.04 -19.64 3.43
C SER A 167 8.55 -19.40 3.07
N GLN A 168 8.23 -18.31 2.41
CA GLN A 168 6.85 -17.95 2.00
C GLN A 168 6.62 -18.09 0.49
N LYS A 169 7.66 -18.47 -0.25
CA LYS A 169 7.51 -18.79 -1.67
C LYS A 169 6.98 -20.21 -1.80
N PRO A 170 5.98 -20.43 -2.68
CA PRO A 170 5.58 -21.81 -3.02
C PRO A 170 6.81 -22.59 -3.47
N ALA A 171 6.95 -23.83 -3.03
CA ALA A 171 7.99 -24.69 -3.53
C ALA A 171 7.88 -24.73 -5.07
N SER A 172 8.94 -24.35 -5.76
CA SER A 172 9.03 -24.58 -7.21
C SER A 172 8.94 -26.09 -7.38
N VAL A 173 7.90 -26.57 -8.04
CA VAL A 173 7.85 -27.97 -8.47
C VAL A 173 8.84 -28.06 -9.62
N ASP A 174 10.09 -28.33 -9.27
CA ASP A 174 11.05 -28.83 -10.27
C ASP A 174 10.51 -30.17 -10.75
N SER A 175 10.05 -30.21 -11.99
CA SER A 175 9.52 -31.38 -12.65
C SER A 175 10.60 -32.43 -13.01
N ASN A 176 11.67 -32.50 -12.20
CA ASN A 176 12.71 -33.52 -12.29
C ASN A 176 13.36 -33.75 -10.90
N ALA A 177 12.58 -34.31 -9.97
CA ALA A 177 13.18 -34.93 -8.79
C ALA A 177 12.40 -36.20 -8.49
N ASP A 178 13.11 -37.30 -8.52
CA ASP A 178 12.71 -38.63 -8.10
C ASP A 178 11.88 -38.62 -6.81
N PHE A 179 10.82 -39.42 -6.82
CA PHE A 179 9.95 -39.69 -5.70
C PHE A 179 10.74 -40.45 -4.63
N GLU A 180 11.32 -39.78 -3.64
CA GLU A 180 11.68 -40.41 -2.39
C GLU A 180 10.58 -40.18 -1.36
N VAL A 181 10.00 -41.28 -0.93
CA VAL A 181 9.04 -41.40 0.17
C VAL A 181 9.71 -40.89 1.43
N ILE A 182 9.21 -39.83 2.04
CA ILE A 182 9.60 -39.40 3.39
C ILE A 182 8.54 -39.87 4.35
N ASP A 183 9.03 -40.71 5.26
CA ASP A 183 8.43 -41.28 6.47
C ASP A 183 7.81 -40.21 7.39
N ASP A 184 6.63 -40.54 7.93
CA ASP A 184 5.90 -39.75 8.92
C ASP A 184 6.67 -39.65 10.26
N GLY A 185 6.88 -38.45 10.72
CA GLY A 185 7.47 -38.18 12.03
C GLY A 185 7.13 -36.78 12.58
N ASP A 186 6.05 -36.74 13.32
CA ASP A 186 5.78 -35.94 14.55
C ASP A 186 5.96 -34.41 14.60
N ASP A 187 4.83 -33.82 14.87
CA ASP A 187 4.43 -32.83 15.90
C ASP A 187 5.12 -31.48 16.10
N ASN A 188 4.20 -30.52 16.12
CA ASN A 188 4.13 -29.34 17.02
C ASN A 188 5.28 -28.34 17.02
N ASP A 189 5.03 -27.17 16.48
CA ASP A 189 4.97 -25.92 17.23
C ASP A 189 4.76 -24.73 16.30
N LEU A 190 3.61 -24.08 16.42
CA LEU A 190 3.35 -22.75 15.94
C LEU A 190 3.78 -21.74 17.00
N PRO A 191 4.65 -20.80 16.71
CA PRO A 191 4.70 -19.56 17.45
C PRO A 191 4.04 -18.44 16.67
N PHE A 192 3.14 -17.77 17.33
CA PHE A 192 2.35 -16.62 16.96
C PHE A 192 3.16 -15.38 16.51
#